data_82e2ea89e5b3f6602bb4242606a85227
#
_entry.id   82e2ea89e5b3f6602bb4242606a85227
#
_cell.length_a   1.000
_cell.length_b   1.000
_cell.length_c   1.000
_cell.angle_alpha   90.00
_cell.angle_beta   90.00
_cell.angle_gamma   90.00
#
_symmetry.space_group_name_H-M   'P 1'
#
loop_
_entity.id
_entity.type
_entity.pdbx_description
1 polymer ?
#
loop_
_entity_poly.entity_id
_entity_poly.type
_entity_poly.pdbx_seq_one_letter_code
_entity_poly.pdbx_strand_id
1 'polypeptide(L)'
;MKNTKIHPAWIAAGITFITLVASAGYRSAPSVLIVPLEEAFGWTRDQISLAVSVNILLYGLTAPFAAALMERFTVRKVVMSALFAVGLGSFFTLFMTRPWHLVLLWGVVVGVGTGSMALVFAATVANRWFVEKRGLVIGGLTAAAATGQLIFLPVISSLALNFGWQSVSITIGIAALIVVPLIWWGLNESPQSINANPFGAKADWTAPTPIPGSAAKNAIVA
;
A
#
# COMPACT_ATOMS: atom_id res chain seq x y z
N MET A 1 -27.56 -23.96 -16.81
CA MET A 1 -26.18 -23.63 -16.47
C MET A 1 -26.20 -22.28 -15.75
N LYS A 2 -25.99 -22.24 -14.43
CA LYS A 2 -25.87 -20.98 -13.68
C LYS A 2 -24.58 -20.28 -14.16
N ASN A 3 -24.72 -19.16 -14.85
CA ASN A 3 -23.59 -18.26 -15.12
C ASN A 3 -23.06 -17.79 -13.75
N THR A 4 -22.03 -18.44 -13.26
CA THR A 4 -21.33 -18.06 -12.04
C THR A 4 -20.47 -16.83 -12.34
N LYS A 5 -21.13 -15.68 -12.54
CA LYS A 5 -20.39 -14.41 -12.60
C LYS A 5 -19.75 -14.22 -11.22
N ILE A 6 -18.44 -14.09 -11.20
CA ILE A 6 -17.67 -13.78 -9.99
C ILE A 6 -18.28 -12.54 -9.34
N HIS A 7 -18.62 -12.61 -8.06
CA HIS A 7 -19.19 -11.47 -7.35
C HIS A 7 -18.18 -10.32 -7.32
N PRO A 8 -18.56 -9.04 -7.60
CA PRO A 8 -17.64 -7.92 -7.67
C PRO A 8 -16.78 -7.71 -6.41
N ALA A 9 -17.26 -8.14 -5.25
CA ALA A 9 -16.50 -8.12 -4.00
C ALA A 9 -15.18 -8.91 -4.10
N TRP A 10 -15.18 -10.06 -4.79
CA TRP A 10 -13.96 -10.86 -4.96
C TRP A 10 -12.98 -10.22 -5.93
N ILE A 11 -13.47 -9.44 -6.90
CA ILE A 11 -12.62 -8.64 -7.80
C ILE A 11 -11.93 -7.54 -6.99
N ALA A 12 -12.69 -6.81 -6.16
CA ALA A 12 -12.14 -5.78 -5.28
C ALA A 12 -11.10 -6.38 -4.30
N ALA A 13 -11.39 -7.54 -3.69
CA ALA A 13 -10.45 -8.24 -2.83
C ALA A 13 -9.19 -8.71 -3.58
N GLY A 14 -9.33 -9.23 -4.80
CA GLY A 14 -8.20 -9.66 -5.63
C GLY A 14 -7.28 -8.51 -6.01
N ILE A 15 -7.83 -7.35 -6.40
CA ILE A 15 -7.06 -6.15 -6.71
C ILE A 15 -6.34 -5.64 -5.46
N THR A 16 -7.05 -5.60 -4.32
CA THR A 16 -6.45 -5.23 -3.03
C THR A 16 -5.32 -6.18 -2.66
N PHE A 17 -5.50 -7.49 -2.86
CA PHE A 17 -4.48 -8.51 -2.61
C PHE A 17 -3.22 -8.23 -3.45
N ILE A 18 -3.35 -8.03 -4.76
CA ILE A 18 -2.23 -7.72 -5.65
C ILE A 18 -1.52 -6.44 -5.21
N THR A 19 -2.29 -5.40 -4.86
CA THR A 19 -1.73 -4.13 -4.39
C THR A 19 -0.93 -4.30 -3.09
N LEU A 20 -1.44 -5.08 -2.14
CA LEU A 20 -0.76 -5.35 -0.87
C LEU A 20 0.50 -6.22 -1.07
N VAL A 21 0.45 -7.22 -1.94
CA VAL A 21 1.64 -8.00 -2.33
C VAL A 21 2.70 -7.09 -2.95
N ALA A 22 2.33 -6.25 -3.91
CA ALA A 22 3.25 -5.30 -4.52
C ALA A 22 3.84 -4.31 -3.48
N SER A 23 3.00 -3.78 -2.58
CA SER A 23 3.45 -2.85 -1.54
C SER A 23 4.43 -3.49 -0.54
N ALA A 24 4.37 -4.79 -0.34
CA ALA A 24 5.30 -5.52 0.50
C ALA A 24 6.73 -5.53 -0.08
N GLY A 25 6.88 -5.53 -1.41
CA GLY A 25 8.17 -5.37 -2.07
C GLY A 25 8.85 -4.06 -1.70
N TYR A 26 8.10 -2.96 -1.66
CA TYR A 26 8.61 -1.63 -1.30
C TYR A 26 9.15 -1.58 0.14
N ARG A 27 8.55 -2.34 1.04
CA ARG A 27 8.96 -2.44 2.45
C ARG A 27 10.19 -3.31 2.66
N SER A 28 10.44 -4.26 1.77
CA SER A 28 11.61 -5.16 1.86
C SER A 28 12.90 -4.50 1.40
N ALA A 29 12.81 -3.50 0.52
CA ALA A 29 13.96 -2.89 -0.12
C ALA A 29 14.95 -2.21 0.84
N PRO A 30 14.55 -1.47 1.89
CA PRO A 30 15.50 -0.81 2.79
C PRO A 30 16.51 -1.77 3.42
N SER A 31 16.05 -2.97 3.83
CA SER A 31 16.94 -3.95 4.47
C SER A 31 18.03 -4.50 3.54
N VAL A 32 17.75 -4.53 2.25
CA VAL A 32 18.70 -5.02 1.22
C VAL A 32 19.63 -3.93 0.73
N LEU A 33 19.19 -2.66 0.75
CA LEU A 33 19.90 -1.53 0.16
C LEU A 33 20.98 -0.95 1.08
N ILE A 34 21.06 -1.31 2.36
CA ILE A 34 22.04 -0.72 3.30
C ILE A 34 23.46 -0.87 2.77
N VAL A 35 23.91 -2.10 2.54
CA VAL A 35 25.28 -2.38 2.08
C VAL A 35 25.56 -1.78 0.69
N PRO A 36 24.70 -1.95 -0.33
CA PRO A 36 24.92 -1.32 -1.64
C PRO A 36 24.99 0.22 -1.60
N LEU A 37 24.31 0.87 -0.67
CA LEU A 37 24.38 2.33 -0.52
C LEU A 37 25.62 2.78 0.26
N GLU A 38 26.06 2.01 1.28
CA GLU A 38 27.35 2.22 1.95
C GLU A 38 28.51 2.18 0.92
N GLU A 39 28.52 1.16 0.05
CA GLU A 39 29.54 0.98 -0.97
C GLU A 39 29.49 2.05 -2.08
N ALA A 40 28.30 2.42 -2.53
CA ALA A 40 28.12 3.35 -3.65
C ALA A 40 28.42 4.82 -3.29
N PHE A 41 28.07 5.23 -2.07
CA PHE A 41 28.14 6.63 -1.65
C PHE A 41 29.11 6.91 -0.50
N GLY A 42 29.67 5.87 0.13
CA GLY A 42 30.48 6.01 1.33
C GLY A 42 29.71 6.53 2.56
N TRP A 43 28.37 6.40 2.56
CA TRP A 43 27.55 6.82 3.69
C TRP A 43 27.67 5.85 4.85
N THR A 44 27.55 6.39 6.07
CA THR A 44 27.54 5.53 7.26
C THR A 44 26.21 4.80 7.41
N ARG A 45 26.25 3.64 8.05
CA ARG A 45 25.06 2.85 8.37
C ARG A 45 24.00 3.64 9.13
N ASP A 46 24.44 4.54 10.04
CA ASP A 46 23.54 5.38 10.82
C ASP A 46 22.74 6.35 9.94
N GLN A 47 23.40 6.94 8.93
CA GLN A 47 22.76 7.86 7.97
C GLN A 47 21.68 7.14 7.15
N ILE A 48 21.94 5.90 6.74
CA ILE A 48 20.98 5.09 5.98
C ILE A 48 19.86 4.60 6.90
N SER A 49 20.21 4.13 8.11
CA SER A 49 19.24 3.64 9.09
C SER A 49 18.27 4.73 9.56
N LEU A 50 18.69 6.01 9.56
CA LEU A 50 17.82 7.14 9.82
C LEU A 50 16.65 7.18 8.82
N ALA A 51 16.93 7.00 7.52
CA ALA A 51 15.87 6.97 6.50
C ALA A 51 14.90 5.79 6.72
N VAL A 52 15.42 4.64 7.10
CA VAL A 52 14.60 3.44 7.43
C VAL A 52 13.73 3.71 8.67
N SER A 53 14.30 4.33 9.70
CA SER A 53 13.58 4.66 10.94
C SER A 53 12.45 5.66 10.68
N VAL A 54 12.71 6.69 9.90
CA VAL A 54 11.70 7.68 9.48
C VAL A 54 10.59 7.01 8.67
N ASN A 55 10.95 6.08 7.75
CA ASN A 55 9.98 5.32 6.98
C ASN A 55 9.04 4.51 7.86
N ILE A 56 9.58 3.72 8.79
CA ILE A 56 8.80 2.87 9.71
C ILE A 56 7.90 3.72 10.61
N LEU A 57 8.43 4.84 11.12
CA LEU A 57 7.66 5.77 11.95
C LEU A 57 6.46 6.34 11.18
N LEU A 58 6.71 6.86 9.97
CA LEU A 58 5.66 7.46 9.14
C LEU A 58 4.68 6.40 8.60
N TYR A 59 5.15 5.19 8.29
CA TYR A 59 4.28 4.07 7.97
C TYR A 59 3.22 3.82 9.06
N GLY A 60 3.64 3.81 10.33
CA GLY A 60 2.72 3.64 11.46
C GLY A 60 1.81 4.84 11.69
N LEU A 61 2.39 6.05 11.69
CA LEU A 61 1.64 7.29 11.95
C LEU A 61 0.64 7.64 10.84
N THR A 62 0.90 7.25 9.60
CA THR A 62 0.03 7.57 8.47
C THR A 62 -1.29 6.78 8.50
N ALA A 63 -1.34 5.60 9.13
CA ALA A 63 -2.50 4.72 9.09
C ALA A 63 -3.83 5.38 9.51
N PRO A 64 -3.94 6.07 10.66
CA PRO A 64 -5.20 6.71 11.06
C PRO A 64 -5.61 7.85 10.12
N PHE A 65 -4.64 8.61 9.60
CA PHE A 65 -4.90 9.68 8.66
C PHE A 65 -5.33 9.13 7.28
N ALA A 66 -4.75 8.02 6.85
CA ALA A 66 -5.14 7.34 5.61
C ALA A 66 -6.59 6.86 5.67
N ALA A 67 -7.07 6.35 6.82
CA ALA A 67 -8.48 6.01 7.01
C ALA A 67 -9.39 7.22 6.79
N ALA A 68 -9.09 8.33 7.44
CA ALA A 68 -9.84 9.57 7.31
C ALA A 68 -9.82 10.12 5.87
N LEU A 69 -8.67 10.04 5.19
CA LEU A 69 -8.56 10.44 3.78
C LEU A 69 -9.38 9.54 2.84
N MET A 70 -9.40 8.22 3.09
CA MET A 70 -10.20 7.27 2.30
C MET A 70 -11.71 7.50 2.48
N GLU A 71 -12.14 7.96 3.66
CA GLU A 71 -13.53 8.34 3.88
C GLU A 71 -13.88 9.67 3.20
N ARG A 72 -12.97 10.65 3.25
CA ARG A 72 -13.21 12.00 2.72
C ARG A 72 -13.10 12.06 1.19
N PHE A 73 -12.10 11.43 0.61
CA PHE A 73 -11.82 11.54 -0.82
C PHE A 73 -12.28 10.33 -1.62
N THR A 74 -11.87 9.16 -1.38
CA THR A 74 -12.23 7.85 -1.90
C THR A 74 -11.02 6.90 -1.76
N VAL A 75 -11.28 5.63 -1.53
CA VAL A 75 -10.21 4.61 -1.42
C VAL A 75 -9.33 4.61 -2.67
N ARG A 76 -9.97 4.65 -3.85
CA ARG A 76 -9.27 4.62 -5.14
C ARG A 76 -8.29 5.79 -5.29
N LYS A 77 -8.73 7.02 -5.01
CA LYS A 77 -7.87 8.21 -5.13
C LYS A 77 -6.70 8.18 -4.15
N VAL A 78 -6.96 7.81 -2.90
CA VAL A 78 -5.92 7.74 -1.86
C VAL A 78 -4.88 6.68 -2.19
N VAL A 79 -5.29 5.48 -2.59
CA VAL A 79 -4.35 4.41 -2.96
C VAL A 79 -3.56 4.75 -4.22
N MET A 80 -4.20 5.36 -5.22
CA MET A 80 -3.48 5.82 -6.43
C MET A 80 -2.46 6.90 -6.12
N SER A 81 -2.81 7.93 -5.32
CA SER A 81 -1.86 8.98 -4.92
C SER A 81 -0.69 8.40 -4.11
N ALA A 82 -0.97 7.41 -3.25
CA ALA A 82 0.06 6.70 -2.51
C ALA A 82 1.01 5.91 -3.44
N LEU A 83 0.47 5.19 -4.43
CA LEU A 83 1.28 4.48 -5.44
C LEU A 83 2.11 5.44 -6.29
N PHE A 84 1.55 6.58 -6.70
CA PHE A 84 2.30 7.63 -7.38
C PHE A 84 3.43 8.19 -6.51
N ALA A 85 3.17 8.46 -5.23
CA ALA A 85 4.18 8.91 -4.30
C ALA A 85 5.31 7.89 -4.14
N VAL A 86 4.98 6.60 -3.98
CA VAL A 86 5.97 5.51 -3.92
C VAL A 86 6.76 5.40 -5.22
N GLY A 87 6.07 5.41 -6.37
CA GLY A 87 6.69 5.30 -7.68
C GLY A 87 7.67 6.45 -7.96
N LEU A 88 7.19 7.68 -7.83
CA LEU A 88 8.01 8.87 -8.05
C LEU A 88 9.12 9.00 -7.00
N GLY A 89 8.81 8.76 -5.71
CA GLY A 89 9.81 8.76 -4.65
C GLY A 89 10.95 7.79 -4.93
N SER A 90 10.63 6.58 -5.38
CA SER A 90 11.63 5.58 -5.77
C SER A 90 12.43 5.99 -7.01
N PHE A 91 11.80 6.57 -8.03
CA PHE A 91 12.53 7.07 -9.19
C PHE A 91 13.46 8.23 -8.84
N PHE A 92 13.02 9.16 -8.01
CA PHE A 92 13.86 10.29 -7.62
C PHE A 92 15.05 9.89 -6.77
N THR A 93 15.07 8.71 -6.12
CA THR A 93 16.28 8.20 -5.46
C THR A 93 17.44 8.00 -6.42
N LEU A 94 17.19 7.79 -7.72
CA LEU A 94 18.25 7.67 -8.73
C LEU A 94 19.12 8.93 -8.84
N PHE A 95 18.60 10.08 -8.45
CA PHE A 95 19.28 11.38 -8.48
C PHE A 95 19.82 11.80 -7.10
N MET A 96 19.77 10.91 -6.11
CA MET A 96 20.26 11.24 -4.78
C MET A 96 21.79 11.35 -4.76
N THR A 97 22.28 12.35 -4.04
CA THR A 97 23.72 12.62 -3.88
C THR A 97 24.11 12.81 -2.42
N ARG A 98 23.13 12.96 -1.54
CA ARG A 98 23.34 13.21 -0.10
C ARG A 98 22.41 12.35 0.74
N PRO A 99 22.80 11.96 1.97
CA PRO A 99 21.97 11.10 2.84
C PRO A 99 20.56 11.64 3.12
N TRP A 100 20.41 12.97 3.23
CA TRP A 100 19.12 13.58 3.49
C TRP A 100 18.12 13.43 2.32
N HIS A 101 18.59 13.25 1.06
CA HIS A 101 17.73 12.90 -0.06
C HIS A 101 17.05 11.54 0.17
N LEU A 102 17.81 10.58 0.70
CA LEU A 102 17.28 9.26 1.03
C LEU A 102 16.22 9.36 2.15
N VAL A 103 16.49 10.17 3.19
CA VAL A 103 15.52 10.40 4.27
C VAL A 103 14.23 11.02 3.73
N LEU A 104 14.33 12.01 2.85
CA LEU A 104 13.15 12.66 2.27
C LEU A 104 12.39 11.72 1.33
N LEU A 105 13.08 11.12 0.37
CA LEU A 105 12.44 10.33 -0.68
C LEU A 105 11.96 8.98 -0.15
N TRP A 106 12.84 8.22 0.47
CA TRP A 106 12.51 6.89 0.98
C TRP A 106 11.86 6.94 2.36
N GLY A 107 12.40 7.74 3.27
CA GLY A 107 11.88 7.89 4.62
C GLY A 107 10.48 8.50 4.60
N VAL A 108 10.34 9.70 4.04
CA VAL A 108 9.08 10.45 4.11
C VAL A 108 8.12 10.04 3.00
N VAL A 109 8.49 10.22 1.73
CA VAL A 109 7.55 10.06 0.62
C VAL A 109 7.09 8.61 0.48
N VAL A 110 8.03 7.65 0.45
CA VAL A 110 7.68 6.22 0.36
C VAL A 110 7.04 5.73 1.66
N GLY A 111 7.49 6.22 2.83
CA GLY A 111 6.92 5.85 4.14
C GLY A 111 5.44 6.24 4.27
N VAL A 112 5.08 7.47 3.93
CA VAL A 112 3.69 7.95 3.90
C VAL A 112 2.87 7.19 2.84
N GLY A 113 3.42 6.99 1.65
CA GLY A 113 2.76 6.24 0.58
C GLY A 113 2.42 4.81 1.00
N THR A 114 3.40 4.05 1.49
CA THR A 114 3.20 2.66 1.93
C THR A 114 2.32 2.55 3.17
N GLY A 115 2.42 3.50 4.11
CA GLY A 115 1.56 3.59 5.29
C GLY A 115 0.09 3.78 4.93
N SER A 116 -0.19 4.54 3.88
CA SER A 116 -1.56 4.74 3.36
C SER A 116 -2.17 3.48 2.74
N MET A 117 -1.35 2.52 2.31
CA MET A 117 -1.77 1.24 1.71
C MET A 117 -1.69 0.05 2.66
N ALA A 118 -1.42 0.28 3.95
CA ALA A 118 -1.24 -0.76 4.95
C ALA A 118 -2.56 -1.50 5.29
N LEU A 119 -2.66 -1.99 6.52
CA LEU A 119 -3.80 -2.71 7.05
C LEU A 119 -5.13 -1.96 6.88
N VAL A 120 -5.09 -0.61 6.90
CA VAL A 120 -6.27 0.25 6.73
C VAL A 120 -6.94 0.04 5.39
N PHE A 121 -6.18 -0.07 4.29
CA PHE A 121 -6.73 -0.34 2.96
C PHE A 121 -7.43 -1.71 2.91
N ALA A 122 -6.78 -2.75 3.45
CA ALA A 122 -7.36 -4.09 3.55
C ALA A 122 -8.68 -4.08 4.35
N ALA A 123 -8.67 -3.46 5.52
CA ALA A 123 -9.83 -3.37 6.39
C ALA A 123 -10.98 -2.57 5.73
N THR A 124 -10.66 -1.45 5.07
CA THR A 124 -11.65 -0.61 4.39
C THR A 124 -12.35 -1.37 3.26
N VAL A 125 -11.60 -2.07 2.41
CA VAL A 125 -12.18 -2.88 1.33
C VAL A 125 -13.00 -4.03 1.90
N ALA A 126 -12.48 -4.78 2.87
CA ALA A 126 -13.21 -5.88 3.48
C ALA A 126 -14.52 -5.40 4.16
N ASN A 127 -14.48 -4.27 4.87
CA ASN A 127 -15.65 -3.73 5.55
C ASN A 127 -16.73 -3.22 4.58
N ARG A 128 -16.33 -2.65 3.44
CA ARG A 128 -17.30 -2.12 2.44
C ARG A 128 -17.89 -3.22 1.56
N TRP A 129 -17.11 -4.24 1.20
CA TRP A 129 -17.48 -5.23 0.21
C TRP A 129 -18.02 -6.55 0.78
N PHE A 130 -17.78 -6.85 2.07
CA PHE A 130 -18.14 -8.12 2.68
C PHE A 130 -18.95 -7.92 3.96
N VAL A 131 -20.10 -8.57 4.05
CA VAL A 131 -20.88 -8.76 5.29
C VAL A 131 -20.50 -10.11 5.89
N GLU A 132 -20.58 -11.17 5.09
CA GLU A 132 -20.09 -12.50 5.45
C GLU A 132 -18.59 -12.63 5.13
N LYS A 133 -17.91 -13.52 5.84
CA LYS A 133 -16.48 -13.85 5.64
C LYS A 133 -15.50 -12.68 5.77
N ARG A 134 -15.93 -11.55 6.37
CA ARG A 134 -15.11 -10.34 6.54
C ARG A 134 -13.77 -10.65 7.21
N GLY A 135 -13.77 -11.41 8.31
CA GLY A 135 -12.55 -11.81 9.02
C GLY A 135 -11.60 -12.66 8.16
N LEU A 136 -12.15 -13.59 7.36
CA LEU A 136 -11.36 -14.39 6.43
C LEU A 136 -10.70 -13.51 5.37
N VAL A 137 -11.43 -12.55 4.82
CA VAL A 137 -10.90 -11.63 3.80
C VAL A 137 -9.82 -10.73 4.39
N ILE A 138 -10.04 -10.15 5.58
CA ILE A 138 -9.01 -9.35 6.27
C ILE A 138 -7.77 -10.21 6.54
N GLY A 139 -7.93 -11.41 7.06
CA GLY A 139 -6.84 -12.35 7.32
C GLY A 139 -6.05 -12.69 6.05
N GLY A 140 -6.75 -13.00 4.95
CA GLY A 140 -6.12 -13.26 3.64
C GLY A 140 -5.39 -12.05 3.07
N LEU A 141 -5.96 -10.85 3.18
CA LEU A 141 -5.31 -9.61 2.72
C LEU A 141 -4.11 -9.24 3.61
N THR A 142 -4.17 -9.51 4.91
CA THR A 142 -3.02 -9.31 5.80
C THR A 142 -1.91 -10.32 5.50
N ALA A 143 -2.26 -11.58 5.22
CA ALA A 143 -1.32 -12.60 4.80
C ALA A 143 -0.64 -12.25 3.46
N ALA A 144 -1.37 -11.57 2.54
CA ALA A 144 -0.80 -11.09 1.28
C ALA A 144 0.44 -10.20 1.49
N ALA A 145 0.39 -9.28 2.46
CA ALA A 145 1.51 -8.39 2.78
C ALA A 145 2.73 -9.18 3.29
N ALA A 146 2.52 -10.19 4.14
CA ALA A 146 3.60 -11.04 4.65
C ALA A 146 4.18 -11.94 3.54
N THR A 147 3.31 -12.56 2.74
CA THR A 147 3.72 -13.41 1.61
C THR A 147 4.48 -12.61 0.56
N GLY A 148 4.02 -11.40 0.25
CA GLY A 148 4.71 -10.50 -0.67
C GLY A 148 6.13 -10.17 -0.20
N GLN A 149 6.32 -9.93 1.09
CA GLN A 149 7.64 -9.66 1.65
C GLN A 149 8.59 -10.86 1.47
N LEU A 150 8.10 -12.08 1.70
CA LEU A 150 8.89 -13.31 1.51
C LEU A 150 9.28 -13.53 0.03
N ILE A 151 8.38 -13.21 -0.90
CA ILE A 151 8.61 -13.37 -2.34
C ILE A 151 9.59 -12.29 -2.85
N PHE A 152 9.37 -11.03 -2.46
CA PHE A 152 10.14 -9.92 -3.01
C PHE A 152 11.53 -9.79 -2.40
N LEU A 153 11.77 -10.23 -1.15
CA LEU A 153 13.08 -10.12 -0.51
C LEU A 153 14.19 -10.77 -1.33
N PRO A 154 14.11 -12.05 -1.75
CA PRO A 154 15.15 -12.67 -2.56
C PRO A 154 15.27 -12.03 -3.96
N VAL A 155 14.16 -11.60 -4.57
CA VAL A 155 14.17 -10.92 -5.87
C VAL A 155 14.92 -9.59 -5.78
N ILE A 156 14.57 -8.75 -4.80
CA ILE A 156 15.22 -7.46 -4.58
C ILE A 156 16.70 -7.63 -4.20
N SER A 157 17.03 -8.64 -3.38
CA SER A 157 18.41 -8.97 -3.03
C SER A 157 19.22 -9.36 -4.26
N SER A 158 18.68 -10.22 -5.12
CA SER A 158 19.34 -10.61 -6.37
C SER A 158 19.55 -9.42 -7.32
N LEU A 159 18.55 -8.54 -7.44
CA LEU A 159 18.66 -7.31 -8.24
C LEU A 159 19.75 -6.38 -7.69
N ALA A 160 19.79 -6.16 -6.38
CA ALA A 160 20.78 -5.31 -5.74
C ALA A 160 22.21 -5.83 -5.94
N LEU A 161 22.41 -7.13 -5.79
CA LEU A 161 23.73 -7.76 -5.90
C LEU A 161 24.25 -7.83 -7.34
N ASN A 162 23.38 -8.10 -8.33
CA ASN A 162 23.80 -8.30 -9.71
C ASN A 162 23.78 -7.03 -10.55
N PHE A 163 22.88 -6.08 -10.24
CA PHE A 163 22.61 -4.88 -11.06
C PHE A 163 22.71 -3.57 -10.28
N GLY A 164 23.10 -3.63 -9.01
CA GLY A 164 23.24 -2.47 -8.15
C GLY A 164 21.91 -1.92 -7.58
N TRP A 165 22.02 -0.97 -6.67
CA TRP A 165 20.89 -0.39 -5.94
C TRP A 165 19.88 0.34 -6.85
N GLN A 166 20.35 0.89 -7.98
CA GLN A 166 19.50 1.59 -8.95
C GLN A 166 18.43 0.68 -9.55
N SER A 167 18.80 -0.58 -9.83
CA SER A 167 17.86 -1.58 -10.37
C SER A 167 16.69 -1.83 -9.43
N VAL A 168 16.94 -1.84 -8.13
CA VAL A 168 15.91 -1.97 -7.11
C VAL A 168 14.96 -0.78 -7.12
N SER A 169 15.50 0.44 -7.14
CA SER A 169 14.70 1.68 -7.18
C SER A 169 13.82 1.76 -8.43
N ILE A 170 14.36 1.39 -9.60
CA ILE A 170 13.63 1.34 -10.87
C ILE A 170 12.52 0.28 -10.81
N THR A 171 12.84 -0.92 -10.35
CA THR A 171 11.87 -2.02 -10.26
C THR A 171 10.71 -1.67 -9.34
N ILE A 172 10.98 -1.09 -8.18
CA ILE A 172 9.97 -0.61 -7.24
C ILE A 172 9.11 0.48 -7.88
N GLY A 173 9.75 1.47 -8.52
CA GLY A 173 9.05 2.56 -9.18
C GLY A 173 8.10 2.07 -10.28
N ILE A 174 8.59 1.18 -11.14
CA ILE A 174 7.78 0.57 -12.22
C ILE A 174 6.64 -0.27 -11.64
N ALA A 175 6.93 -1.12 -10.64
CA ALA A 175 5.93 -1.97 -10.01
C ALA A 175 4.80 -1.14 -9.38
N ALA A 176 5.14 -0.03 -8.70
CA ALA A 176 4.15 0.89 -8.14
C ALA A 176 3.25 1.48 -9.24
N LEU A 177 3.86 1.96 -10.34
CA LEU A 177 3.11 2.60 -11.43
C LEU A 177 2.26 1.62 -12.24
N ILE A 178 2.68 0.35 -12.40
CA ILE A 178 1.89 -0.69 -13.06
C ILE A 178 0.61 -1.02 -12.28
N VAL A 179 0.63 -0.92 -10.95
CA VAL A 179 -0.55 -1.17 -10.13
C VAL A 179 -1.59 -0.03 -10.23
N VAL A 180 -1.18 1.18 -10.59
CA VAL A 180 -2.09 2.33 -10.72
C VAL A 180 -3.25 2.08 -11.69
N PRO A 181 -3.04 1.67 -12.96
CA PRO A 181 -4.14 1.37 -13.87
C PRO A 181 -5.02 0.21 -13.38
N LEU A 182 -4.47 -0.78 -12.69
CA LEU A 182 -5.24 -1.87 -12.10
C LEU A 182 -6.23 -1.35 -11.06
N ILE A 183 -5.79 -0.43 -10.20
CA ILE A 183 -6.67 0.26 -9.23
C ILE A 183 -7.68 1.15 -9.95
N TRP A 184 -7.24 1.89 -10.97
CA TRP A 184 -8.11 2.83 -11.71
C TRP A 184 -9.30 2.12 -12.36
N TRP A 185 -9.07 1.01 -13.04
CA TRP A 185 -10.10 0.31 -13.79
C TRP A 185 -10.87 -0.73 -12.96
N GLY A 186 -10.22 -1.36 -11.99
CA GLY A 186 -10.78 -2.52 -11.32
C GLY A 186 -11.31 -2.27 -9.93
N LEU A 187 -10.84 -1.25 -9.20
CA LEU A 187 -11.30 -0.97 -7.83
C LEU A 187 -12.44 0.05 -7.85
N ASN A 188 -13.66 -0.43 -7.63
CA ASN A 188 -14.80 0.44 -7.37
C ASN A 188 -14.84 0.84 -5.90
N GLU A 189 -15.41 2.01 -5.60
CA GLU A 189 -15.41 2.61 -4.26
C GLU A 189 -16.22 1.81 -3.25
N SER A 190 -17.35 1.31 -3.68
CA SER A 190 -18.27 0.50 -2.87
C SER A 190 -19.18 -0.33 -3.76
N PRO A 191 -19.84 -1.38 -3.23
CA PRO A 191 -20.84 -2.12 -3.99
C PRO A 191 -21.95 -1.24 -4.54
N GLN A 192 -22.40 -0.24 -3.76
CA GLN A 192 -23.48 0.66 -4.14
C GLN A 192 -23.14 1.51 -5.38
N SER A 193 -21.87 1.85 -5.58
CA SER A 193 -21.43 2.61 -6.76
C SER A 193 -21.64 1.89 -8.09
N ILE A 194 -21.87 0.58 -8.04
CA ILE A 194 -22.13 -0.28 -9.20
C ILE A 194 -23.48 -1.02 -9.10
N ASN A 195 -24.40 -0.51 -8.27
CA ASN A 195 -25.72 -1.10 -8.00
C ASN A 195 -25.63 -2.57 -7.55
N ALA A 196 -24.63 -2.93 -6.77
CA ALA A 196 -24.46 -4.26 -6.19
C ALA A 196 -24.62 -4.19 -4.66
N ASN A 197 -24.98 -5.33 -4.06
CA ASN A 197 -24.94 -5.49 -2.61
C ASN A 197 -23.57 -6.03 -2.16
N PRO A 198 -23.15 -5.79 -0.91
CA PRO A 198 -21.99 -6.46 -0.35
C PRO A 198 -22.16 -7.99 -0.36
N PHE A 199 -21.04 -8.71 -0.46
CA PHE A 199 -21.08 -10.17 -0.42
C PHE A 199 -21.64 -10.70 0.91
N GLY A 200 -22.65 -11.54 0.84
CA GLY A 200 -23.36 -12.10 2.00
C GLY A 200 -24.41 -11.14 2.60
N ALA A 201 -24.70 -10.02 1.96
CA ALA A 201 -25.79 -9.15 2.40
C ALA A 201 -27.15 -9.76 2.08
N LYS A 202 -28.09 -9.69 3.04
CA LYS A 202 -29.48 -10.08 2.81
C LYS A 202 -30.19 -9.06 1.90
N ALA A 203 -31.34 -9.45 1.33
CA ALA A 203 -32.06 -8.59 0.39
C ALA A 203 -32.54 -7.26 1.00
N ASP A 204 -32.75 -7.22 2.30
CA ASP A 204 -33.15 -6.07 3.10
C ASP A 204 -31.98 -5.27 3.70
N TRP A 205 -30.74 -5.60 3.31
CA TRP A 205 -29.57 -4.93 3.84
C TRP A 205 -29.54 -3.43 3.48
N THR A 206 -29.42 -2.60 4.49
CA THR A 206 -29.21 -1.15 4.33
C THR A 206 -27.79 -0.79 4.76
N ALA A 207 -27.15 0.10 4.01
CA ALA A 207 -25.82 0.58 4.37
C ALA A 207 -25.87 1.25 5.75
N PRO A 208 -24.91 0.96 6.65
CA PRO A 208 -24.79 1.68 7.91
C PRO A 208 -24.71 3.17 7.64
N THR A 209 -25.55 3.97 8.31
CA THR A 209 -25.50 5.43 8.21
C THR A 209 -24.13 5.90 8.68
N PRO A 210 -23.42 6.74 7.90
CA PRO A 210 -22.16 7.33 8.34
C PRO A 210 -22.41 8.12 9.63
N ILE A 211 -21.64 7.87 10.68
CA ILE A 211 -21.71 8.66 11.92
C ILE A 211 -21.13 10.04 11.60
N PRO A 212 -21.94 11.12 11.61
CA PRO A 212 -21.44 12.44 11.24
C PRO A 212 -20.30 12.87 12.18
N GLY A 213 -19.13 13.16 11.63
CA GLY A 213 -18.00 13.74 12.34
C GLY A 213 -17.10 12.81 13.11
N SER A 214 -17.29 11.47 13.05
CA SER A 214 -16.50 10.54 13.86
C SER A 214 -15.05 10.35 13.36
N ALA A 215 -14.82 10.29 12.06
CA ALA A 215 -13.49 9.98 11.53
C ALA A 215 -12.47 11.12 11.76
N ALA A 216 -12.87 12.38 11.54
CA ALA A 216 -11.95 13.51 11.72
C ALA A 216 -11.72 13.85 13.20
N LYS A 217 -12.73 13.70 14.07
CA LYS A 217 -12.58 13.96 15.50
C LYS A 217 -11.78 12.87 16.20
N ASN A 218 -11.98 11.60 15.84
CA ASN A 218 -11.27 10.47 16.49
C ASN A 218 -9.81 10.39 16.07
N ALA A 219 -9.44 10.88 14.87
CA ALA A 219 -8.03 10.97 14.46
C ALA A 219 -7.24 12.09 15.16
N ILE A 220 -7.92 13.04 15.82
CA ILE A 220 -7.29 14.14 16.54
C ILE A 220 -7.19 13.83 18.06
N VAL A 221 -8.01 12.91 18.55
CA VAL A 221 -8.13 12.60 19.99
C VAL A 221 -7.43 11.28 20.38
N ALA A 222 -7.02 10.47 19.39
CA ALA A 222 -6.23 9.25 19.59
C ALA A 222 -4.74 9.51 19.30
#